data_59ac5106996df7f0e956abcb1fafd90a
#
_entry.id   59ac5106996df7f0e956abcb1fafd90a
#
_cell.length_a   1.000
_cell.length_b   1.000
_cell.length_c   1.000
_cell.angle_alpha   90.00
_cell.angle_beta   90.00
_cell.angle_gamma   90.00
#
_symmetry.space_group_name_H-M   'P 1'
#
loop_
_entity.id
_entity.type
_entity.pdbx_description
1 polymer ?
#
loop_
_entity_poly.entity_id
_entity_poly.type
_entity_poly.pdbx_seq_one_letter_code
_entity_poly.pdbx_strand_id
1 'polypeptide(L)'
;WDEFELPEMVSEILKVPMFSVSSESIVTVRTPRQFYGLLKNKIMQAKRRIFISTLYIGREERELAIYLGQALARQPQLQLTILMDAMRATRESPSSVSSASLLSHLAAMFPNQVDIRLYATPALRPKSLKARLIGKRFNEGLGLQHMKVYGFDDDVIISGANLSRDYFIRRMDRYMLIQNHESIANYLHSLILLISRFSY
;
A
#
# COMPACT_ATOMS: atom_id res chain seq x y z
N TRP A 1 9.49 36.82 7.02
CA TRP A 1 8.48 35.85 6.56
C TRP A 1 8.22 34.94 7.74
N ASP A 2 7.06 35.07 8.36
CA ASP A 2 6.69 34.18 9.45
C ASP A 2 6.54 32.77 8.88
N GLU A 3 7.29 31.81 9.42
CA GLU A 3 7.32 30.40 8.98
C GLU A 3 5.93 29.70 9.01
N PHE A 4 4.94 30.32 9.64
CA PHE A 4 3.59 29.76 9.77
C PHE A 4 2.62 30.13 8.64
N GLU A 5 2.81 31.23 7.93
CA GLU A 5 1.87 31.65 6.86
C GLU A 5 2.10 30.90 5.53
N LEU A 6 3.33 30.47 5.24
CA LEU A 6 3.66 29.80 3.99
C LEU A 6 2.87 28.49 3.77
N PRO A 7 2.73 27.60 4.76
CA PRO A 7 1.96 26.37 4.62
C PRO A 7 0.48 26.63 4.33
N GLU A 8 -0.17 27.55 5.01
CA GLU A 8 -1.59 27.87 4.82
C GLU A 8 -1.83 28.46 3.42
N MET A 9 -1.00 29.39 3.00
CA MET A 9 -1.05 29.97 1.65
C MET A 9 -0.87 28.92 0.56
N VAL A 10 0.05 27.95 0.73
CA VAL A 10 0.26 26.84 -0.22
C VAL A 10 -0.97 25.93 -0.28
N SER A 11 -1.59 25.61 0.85
CA SER A 11 -2.81 24.82 0.90
C SER A 11 -3.97 25.50 0.18
N GLU A 12 -4.13 26.80 0.39
CA GLU A 12 -5.18 27.60 -0.23
C GLU A 12 -5.00 27.70 -1.74
N ILE A 13 -3.78 27.96 -2.22
CA ILE A 13 -3.46 28.05 -3.64
C ILE A 13 -3.61 26.70 -4.35
N LEU A 14 -3.07 25.62 -3.77
CA LEU A 14 -3.06 24.31 -4.39
C LEU A 14 -4.32 23.49 -4.08
N LYS A 15 -5.17 23.95 -3.18
CA LYS A 15 -6.37 23.23 -2.68
C LYS A 15 -6.05 21.80 -2.24
N VAL A 16 -4.92 21.64 -1.58
CA VAL A 16 -4.47 20.35 -1.02
C VAL A 16 -4.63 20.35 0.50
N PRO A 17 -4.95 19.23 1.12
CA PRO A 17 -5.04 19.15 2.57
C PRO A 17 -3.65 19.32 3.21
N MET A 18 -3.62 20.04 4.31
CA MET A 18 -2.44 20.18 5.16
C MET A 18 -2.66 19.52 6.50
N PHE A 19 -1.62 18.93 7.03
CA PHE A 19 -1.62 18.25 8.33
C PHE A 19 -0.44 18.76 9.16
N SER A 20 -0.72 19.26 10.34
CA SER A 20 0.31 19.60 11.33
C SER A 20 0.71 18.31 12.05
N VAL A 21 1.98 17.95 11.98
CA VAL A 21 2.51 16.73 12.58
C VAL A 21 3.61 17.09 13.58
N SER A 22 3.48 16.64 14.83
CA SER A 22 4.56 16.77 15.81
C SER A 22 5.81 16.01 15.37
N SER A 23 6.97 16.59 15.53
CA SER A 23 8.25 15.92 15.24
C SER A 23 8.42 14.62 16.03
N GLU A 24 7.84 14.51 17.21
CA GLU A 24 7.86 13.31 18.06
C GLU A 24 7.04 12.16 17.47
N SER A 25 6.04 12.47 16.65
CA SER A 25 5.21 11.47 15.95
C SER A 25 5.89 10.91 14.69
N ILE A 26 7.01 11.51 14.26
CA ILE A 26 7.72 11.09 13.05
C ILE A 26 8.93 10.25 13.41
N VAL A 27 8.92 8.99 12.98
CA VAL A 27 10.02 8.05 13.23
C VAL A 27 10.65 7.65 11.89
N THR A 28 11.94 7.92 11.74
CA THR A 28 12.71 7.47 10.57
C THR A 28 13.28 6.07 10.83
N VAL A 29 12.90 5.11 10.01
CA VAL A 29 13.44 3.76 10.02
C VAL A 29 14.64 3.69 9.09
N ARG A 30 15.76 3.15 9.55
CA ARG A 30 17.06 3.30 8.86
C ARG A 30 17.45 2.14 7.96
N THR A 31 16.89 0.94 8.20
CA THR A 31 17.31 -0.26 7.46
C THR A 31 16.11 -1.05 6.94
N PRO A 32 16.29 -1.79 5.82
CA PRO A 32 15.26 -2.69 5.29
C PRO A 32 14.75 -3.72 6.32
N ARG A 33 15.67 -4.25 7.13
CA ARG A 33 15.33 -5.24 8.15
C ARG A 33 14.47 -4.64 9.28
N GLN A 34 14.79 -3.41 9.70
CA GLN A 34 13.96 -2.68 10.67
C GLN A 34 12.58 -2.37 10.09
N PHE A 35 12.50 -1.96 8.81
CA PHE A 35 11.24 -1.73 8.12
C PHE A 35 10.37 -3.00 8.11
N TYR A 36 10.92 -4.15 7.75
CA TYR A 36 10.16 -5.40 7.75
C TYR A 36 9.72 -5.83 9.16
N GLY A 37 10.58 -5.67 10.16
CA GLY A 37 10.21 -5.90 11.56
C GLY A 37 9.09 -4.98 12.03
N LEU A 38 9.15 -3.71 11.66
CA LEU A 38 8.12 -2.72 11.97
C LEU A 38 6.77 -3.08 11.32
N LEU A 39 6.76 -3.46 10.03
CA LEU A 39 5.56 -3.92 9.34
C LEU A 39 4.88 -5.07 10.09
N LYS A 40 5.64 -6.12 10.42
CA LYS A 40 5.10 -7.30 11.13
C LYS A 40 4.53 -6.90 12.50
N ASN A 41 5.23 -6.05 13.23
CA ASN A 41 4.79 -5.57 14.54
C ASN A 41 3.48 -4.77 14.43
N LYS A 42 3.41 -3.82 13.49
CA LYS A 42 2.20 -3.00 13.27
C LYS A 42 1.01 -3.82 12.79
N ILE A 43 1.22 -4.82 11.93
CA ILE A 43 0.17 -5.78 11.54
C ILE A 43 -0.41 -6.46 12.77
N MET A 44 0.44 -6.98 13.66
CA MET A 44 -0.02 -7.72 14.84
C MET A 44 -0.65 -6.84 15.93
N GLN A 45 -0.38 -5.54 15.94
CA GLN A 45 -0.96 -4.57 16.87
C GLN A 45 -2.26 -3.95 16.39
N ALA A 46 -2.54 -3.99 15.08
CA ALA A 46 -3.73 -3.39 14.48
C ALA A 46 -5.02 -4.00 15.03
N LYS A 47 -6.00 -3.15 15.33
CA LYS A 47 -7.28 -3.53 15.94
C LYS A 47 -8.48 -3.23 15.06
N ARG A 48 -8.42 -2.16 14.26
CA ARG A 48 -9.57 -1.65 13.50
C ARG A 48 -9.38 -1.84 12.00
N ARG A 49 -8.23 -1.42 11.47
CA ARG A 49 -7.96 -1.41 10.04
C ARG A 49 -6.49 -1.58 9.71
N ILE A 50 -6.24 -2.30 8.63
CA ILE A 50 -4.96 -2.31 7.91
C ILE A 50 -5.27 -1.89 6.48
N PHE A 51 -4.55 -0.89 5.96
CA PHE A 51 -4.66 -0.48 4.57
C PHE A 51 -3.28 -0.42 3.92
N ILE A 52 -3.13 -1.14 2.83
CA ILE A 52 -1.87 -1.32 2.13
C ILE A 52 -2.05 -0.88 0.68
N SER A 53 -1.24 0.08 0.26
CA SER A 53 -1.08 0.41 -1.14
C SER A 53 0.36 0.11 -1.55
N THR A 54 0.56 -0.73 -2.56
CA THR A 54 1.88 -1.12 -3.06
C THR A 54 1.79 -1.49 -4.53
N LEU A 55 2.91 -1.41 -5.26
CA LEU A 55 2.92 -1.84 -6.66
C LEU A 55 2.65 -3.35 -6.77
N TYR A 56 3.26 -4.14 -5.87
CA TYR A 56 3.05 -5.59 -5.74
C TYR A 56 3.54 -6.07 -4.37
N ILE A 57 3.11 -7.25 -3.99
CA ILE A 57 3.68 -8.02 -2.87
C ILE A 57 4.51 -9.16 -3.48
N GLY A 58 5.72 -9.37 -3.01
CA GLY A 58 6.56 -10.44 -3.49
C GLY A 58 5.87 -11.80 -3.36
N ARG A 59 5.93 -12.61 -4.39
CA ARG A 59 5.29 -13.94 -4.41
C ARG A 59 5.81 -14.91 -3.34
N GLU A 60 7.00 -14.64 -2.82
CA GLU A 60 7.66 -15.43 -1.79
C GLU A 60 7.32 -14.95 -0.38
N GLU A 61 6.53 -13.87 -0.24
CA GLU A 61 6.22 -13.23 1.03
C GLU A 61 5.10 -13.97 1.80
N ARG A 62 5.21 -15.29 1.89
CA ARG A 62 4.28 -16.14 2.64
C ARG A 62 4.23 -15.76 4.12
N GLU A 63 5.36 -15.38 4.68
CA GLU A 63 5.44 -14.94 6.08
C GLU A 63 4.54 -13.71 6.30
N LEU A 64 4.57 -12.71 5.41
CA LEU A 64 3.72 -11.53 5.50
C LEU A 64 2.23 -11.91 5.43
N ALA A 65 1.86 -12.81 4.51
CA ALA A 65 0.49 -13.31 4.40
C ALA A 65 0.04 -14.04 5.68
N ILE A 66 0.94 -14.81 6.32
CA ILE A 66 0.67 -15.47 7.60
C ILE A 66 0.41 -14.44 8.70
N TYR A 67 1.24 -13.39 8.83
CA TYR A 67 1.03 -12.33 9.81
C TYR A 67 -0.31 -11.62 9.61
N LEU A 68 -0.70 -11.30 8.38
CA LEU A 68 -2.01 -10.72 8.06
C LEU A 68 -3.15 -11.67 8.48
N GLY A 69 -3.05 -12.95 8.13
CA GLY A 69 -4.04 -13.96 8.52
C GLY A 69 -4.17 -14.12 10.04
N GLN A 70 -3.06 -14.12 10.77
CA GLN A 70 -3.07 -14.18 12.23
C GLN A 70 -3.72 -12.94 12.86
N ALA A 71 -3.46 -11.74 12.33
CA ALA A 71 -4.08 -10.52 12.81
C ALA A 71 -5.60 -10.54 12.60
N LEU A 72 -6.06 -10.94 11.41
CA LEU A 72 -7.48 -11.08 11.07
C LEU A 72 -8.19 -12.11 11.96
N ALA A 73 -7.57 -13.28 12.18
CA ALA A 73 -8.14 -14.33 13.03
C ALA A 73 -8.26 -13.88 14.50
N ARG A 74 -7.34 -13.06 14.98
CA ARG A 74 -7.34 -12.54 16.37
C ARG A 74 -8.32 -11.40 16.59
N GLN A 75 -8.65 -10.65 15.56
CA GLN A 75 -9.48 -9.45 15.63
C GLN A 75 -10.62 -9.54 14.61
N PRO A 76 -11.80 -10.07 15.00
CA PRO A 76 -12.93 -10.26 14.07
C PRO A 76 -13.43 -8.98 13.40
N GLN A 77 -13.22 -7.80 14.02
CA GLN A 77 -13.61 -6.50 13.47
C GLN A 77 -12.51 -5.84 12.61
N LEU A 78 -11.31 -6.41 12.55
CA LEU A 78 -10.21 -5.85 11.77
C LEU A 78 -10.55 -5.91 10.28
N GLN A 79 -10.43 -4.78 9.60
CA GLN A 79 -10.62 -4.66 8.16
C GLN A 79 -9.26 -4.54 7.46
N LEU A 80 -9.03 -5.33 6.43
CA LEU A 80 -7.83 -5.30 5.60
C LEU A 80 -8.20 -4.86 4.18
N THR A 81 -7.65 -3.73 3.75
CA THR A 81 -7.72 -3.25 2.36
C THR A 81 -6.35 -3.31 1.72
N ILE A 82 -6.23 -3.98 0.58
CA ILE A 82 -4.98 -4.02 -0.20
C ILE A 82 -5.25 -3.53 -1.61
N LEU A 83 -4.53 -2.48 -2.02
CA LEU A 83 -4.55 -1.94 -3.37
C LEU A 83 -3.21 -2.20 -4.06
N MET A 84 -3.23 -2.88 -5.20
CA MET A 84 -2.04 -3.20 -6.00
C MET A 84 -2.25 -2.82 -7.46
N ASP A 85 -1.16 -2.71 -8.20
CA ASP A 85 -1.22 -2.61 -9.66
C ASP A 85 -1.58 -3.97 -10.28
N ALA A 86 -2.58 -3.99 -11.16
CA ALA A 86 -3.10 -5.23 -11.74
C ALA A 86 -2.03 -5.99 -12.55
N MET A 87 -1.24 -5.28 -13.37
CA MET A 87 -0.23 -5.93 -14.21
C MET A 87 0.91 -6.51 -13.39
N ARG A 88 1.29 -5.82 -12.31
CA ARG A 88 2.41 -6.26 -11.46
C ARG A 88 1.96 -7.35 -10.49
N ALA A 89 0.77 -7.23 -9.92
CA ALA A 89 0.24 -8.19 -8.96
C ALA A 89 -0.15 -9.54 -9.58
N THR A 90 -0.52 -9.54 -10.87
CA THR A 90 -0.87 -10.77 -11.60
C THR A 90 0.28 -11.33 -12.44
N ARG A 91 1.48 -10.72 -12.36
CA ARG A 91 2.63 -11.20 -13.12
C ARG A 91 3.06 -12.57 -12.60
N GLU A 92 2.80 -13.55 -13.42
CA GLU A 92 3.34 -14.90 -13.24
C GLU A 92 4.81 -14.92 -13.69
N SER A 93 5.63 -15.56 -12.95
CA SER A 93 6.99 -15.96 -13.34
C SER A 93 6.99 -17.49 -13.45
N PRO A 94 8.07 -18.18 -13.88
CA PRO A 94 8.04 -19.63 -14.20
C PRO A 94 7.35 -20.56 -13.17
N SER A 95 7.00 -20.05 -12.02
CA SER A 95 6.31 -20.76 -10.93
C SER A 95 4.90 -20.21 -10.73
N SER A 96 3.98 -20.21 -11.56
CA SER A 96 2.52 -19.99 -11.39
C SER A 96 2.00 -19.15 -10.17
N VAL A 97 2.84 -18.66 -9.27
CA VAL A 97 2.48 -17.89 -8.08
C VAL A 97 2.68 -16.40 -8.35
N SER A 98 1.63 -15.62 -8.19
CA SER A 98 1.62 -14.16 -8.27
C SER A 98 1.27 -13.54 -6.91
N SER A 99 1.39 -12.21 -6.77
CA SER A 99 0.90 -11.50 -5.57
C SER A 99 -0.58 -11.77 -5.33
N ALA A 100 -1.38 -11.73 -6.40
CA ALA A 100 -2.82 -11.97 -6.33
C ALA A 100 -3.14 -13.38 -5.86
N SER A 101 -2.46 -14.41 -6.39
CA SER A 101 -2.68 -15.80 -5.95
C SER A 101 -2.19 -16.05 -4.52
N LEU A 102 -1.10 -15.41 -4.09
CA LEU A 102 -0.64 -15.49 -2.71
C LEU A 102 -1.70 -14.99 -1.71
N LEU A 103 -2.39 -13.92 -2.06
CA LEU A 103 -3.36 -13.27 -1.18
C LEU A 103 -4.79 -13.81 -1.33
N SER A 104 -5.08 -14.58 -2.38
CA SER A 104 -6.43 -15.10 -2.63
C SER A 104 -6.95 -15.97 -1.48
N HIS A 105 -6.06 -16.70 -0.81
CA HIS A 105 -6.42 -17.50 0.36
C HIS A 105 -6.89 -16.64 1.54
N LEU A 106 -6.30 -15.45 1.75
CA LEU A 106 -6.77 -14.54 2.79
C LEU A 106 -8.19 -14.05 2.50
N ALA A 107 -8.46 -13.65 1.26
CA ALA A 107 -9.80 -13.22 0.86
C ALA A 107 -10.84 -14.35 0.99
N ALA A 108 -10.46 -15.59 0.70
CA ALA A 108 -11.33 -16.75 0.85
C ALA A 108 -11.60 -17.11 2.32
N MET A 109 -10.58 -17.00 3.19
CA MET A 109 -10.72 -17.31 4.62
C MET A 109 -11.44 -16.22 5.41
N PHE A 110 -11.31 -14.96 5.00
CA PHE A 110 -11.85 -13.80 5.71
C PHE A 110 -12.67 -12.89 4.79
N PRO A 111 -13.76 -13.41 4.16
CA PRO A 111 -14.49 -12.70 3.10
C PRO A 111 -15.15 -11.39 3.57
N ASN A 112 -15.44 -11.26 4.87
CA ASN A 112 -16.04 -10.06 5.45
C ASN A 112 -15.04 -9.04 5.99
N GLN A 113 -13.75 -9.39 6.01
CA GLN A 113 -12.69 -8.57 6.58
C GLN A 113 -11.66 -8.12 5.54
N VAL A 114 -11.59 -8.78 4.37
CA VAL A 114 -10.51 -8.59 3.39
C VAL A 114 -11.07 -8.07 2.07
N ASP A 115 -10.57 -6.91 1.67
CA ASP A 115 -10.83 -6.31 0.35
C ASP A 115 -9.49 -6.13 -0.41
N ILE A 116 -9.30 -6.90 -1.47
CA ILE A 116 -8.10 -6.86 -2.33
C ILE A 116 -8.50 -6.30 -3.69
N ARG A 117 -7.88 -5.19 -4.07
CA ARG A 117 -8.16 -4.46 -5.29
C ARG A 117 -6.95 -4.38 -6.21
N LEU A 118 -7.20 -4.60 -7.48
CA LEU A 118 -6.20 -4.55 -8.54
C LEU A 118 -6.52 -3.39 -9.49
N TYR A 119 -5.74 -2.33 -9.41
CA TYR A 119 -5.90 -1.16 -10.26
C TYR A 119 -5.32 -1.41 -11.66
N ALA A 120 -6.13 -1.19 -12.67
CA ALA A 120 -5.69 -1.17 -14.06
C ALA A 120 -5.96 0.21 -14.66
N THR A 121 -4.91 0.86 -15.19
CA THR A 121 -5.09 2.15 -15.84
C THR A 121 -6.09 2.05 -17.00
N PRO A 122 -7.00 3.02 -17.15
CA PRO A 122 -7.96 3.03 -18.26
C PRO A 122 -7.33 2.95 -19.66
N ALA A 123 -6.07 3.43 -19.80
CA ALA A 123 -5.32 3.35 -21.05
C ALA A 123 -5.01 1.91 -21.49
N LEU A 124 -5.06 0.94 -20.57
CA LEU A 124 -4.76 -0.47 -20.80
C LEU A 124 -6.00 -1.37 -20.86
N ARG A 125 -7.20 -0.81 -20.98
CA ARG A 125 -8.41 -1.61 -21.13
C ARG A 125 -8.28 -2.58 -22.34
N PRO A 126 -8.72 -3.85 -22.21
CA PRO A 126 -8.52 -4.89 -23.24
C PRO A 126 -9.05 -4.54 -24.63
N LYS A 127 -9.99 -3.60 -24.72
CA LYS A 127 -10.58 -3.10 -25.98
C LYS A 127 -9.78 -1.94 -26.62
N SER A 128 -8.72 -1.45 -26.00
CA SER A 128 -7.89 -0.39 -26.56
C SER A 128 -7.00 -0.95 -27.66
N LEU A 129 -7.11 -0.42 -28.88
CA LEU A 129 -6.21 -0.73 -30.02
C LEU A 129 -4.74 -0.47 -29.62
N LYS A 130 -4.48 0.53 -28.78
CA LYS A 130 -3.14 0.83 -28.27
C LYS A 130 -2.57 -0.31 -27.40
N ALA A 131 -3.39 -0.94 -26.56
CA ALA A 131 -2.94 -2.06 -25.73
C ALA A 131 -2.58 -3.31 -26.55
N ARG A 132 -3.16 -3.48 -27.74
CA ARG A 132 -2.85 -4.60 -28.66
C ARG A 132 -1.58 -4.37 -29.50
N LEU A 133 -1.27 -3.11 -29.80
CA LEU A 133 -0.12 -2.74 -30.64
C LEU A 133 1.16 -2.57 -29.82
N ILE A 134 1.04 -2.23 -28.54
CA ILE A 134 2.18 -1.99 -27.64
C ILE A 134 2.43 -3.31 -26.89
N GLY A 135 3.60 -3.90 -27.07
CA GLY A 135 3.96 -5.16 -26.39
C GLY A 135 3.83 -5.05 -24.86
N LYS A 136 3.51 -6.15 -24.19
CA LYS A 136 3.24 -6.22 -22.72
C LYS A 136 4.25 -5.47 -21.85
N ARG A 137 5.49 -5.38 -22.29
CA ARG A 137 6.59 -4.72 -21.57
C ARG A 137 6.54 -3.19 -21.61
N PHE A 138 5.96 -2.62 -22.67
CA PHE A 138 5.81 -1.18 -22.85
C PHE A 138 4.52 -0.63 -22.24
N ASN A 139 3.57 -1.49 -21.92
CA ASN A 139 2.31 -1.11 -21.29
C ASN A 139 2.52 -0.54 -19.88
N GLU A 140 3.63 -0.89 -19.20
CA GLU A 140 3.99 -0.33 -17.89
C GLU A 140 4.31 1.18 -17.96
N GLY A 141 4.66 1.71 -19.14
CA GLY A 141 4.87 3.15 -19.33
C GLY A 141 3.60 3.99 -19.43
N LEU A 142 2.43 3.36 -19.55
CA LEU A 142 1.14 4.07 -19.72
C LEU A 142 0.44 4.44 -18.40
N GLY A 143 0.98 4.01 -17.27
CA GLY A 143 0.49 4.35 -15.94
C GLY A 143 0.37 3.13 -15.03
N LEU A 144 0.84 3.27 -13.81
CA LEU A 144 0.85 2.25 -12.78
C LEU A 144 0.28 2.82 -11.48
N GLN A 145 -0.36 1.97 -10.69
CA GLN A 145 -0.59 2.28 -9.29
C GLN A 145 0.75 2.12 -8.54
N HIS A 146 1.40 3.24 -8.21
CA HIS A 146 2.77 3.23 -7.69
C HIS A 146 2.91 3.73 -6.26
N MET A 147 1.82 4.08 -5.58
CA MET A 147 1.86 4.47 -4.16
C MET A 147 2.38 3.34 -3.29
N LYS A 148 3.16 3.68 -2.27
CA LYS A 148 3.58 2.80 -1.18
C LYS A 148 3.21 3.47 0.14
N VAL A 149 2.06 3.07 0.64
CA VAL A 149 1.48 3.53 1.89
C VAL A 149 1.02 2.31 2.67
N TYR A 150 1.42 2.22 3.91
CA TYR A 150 1.12 1.11 4.80
C TYR A 150 0.52 1.66 6.09
N GLY A 151 -0.77 1.51 6.27
CA GLY A 151 -1.50 2.04 7.40
C GLY A 151 -1.98 0.96 8.36
N PHE A 152 -1.93 1.25 9.65
CA PHE A 152 -2.29 0.37 10.76
C PHE A 152 -2.99 1.21 11.80
N ASP A 153 -4.32 1.15 11.87
CA ASP A 153 -5.16 2.05 12.66
C ASP A 153 -4.86 3.53 12.33
N ASP A 154 -4.18 4.25 13.22
CA ASP A 154 -3.80 5.66 13.04
C ASP A 154 -2.29 5.86 12.80
N ASP A 155 -1.57 4.78 12.61
CA ASP A 155 -0.16 4.77 12.22
C ASP A 155 -0.02 4.59 10.72
N VAL A 156 0.87 5.35 10.10
CA VAL A 156 1.12 5.25 8.67
C VAL A 156 2.61 5.20 8.36
N ILE A 157 3.02 4.25 7.55
CA ILE A 157 4.37 4.21 6.97
C ILE A 157 4.28 4.66 5.51
N ILE A 158 5.05 5.68 5.16
CA ILE A 158 5.25 6.15 3.80
C ILE A 158 6.66 5.76 3.35
N SER A 159 6.77 5.15 2.17
CA SER A 159 8.05 4.66 1.64
C SER A 159 8.05 4.61 0.12
N GLY A 160 9.23 4.43 -0.50
CA GLY A 160 9.37 4.00 -1.89
C GLY A 160 9.46 2.47 -2.04
N ALA A 161 9.60 1.72 -0.93
CA ALA A 161 9.77 0.28 -0.93
C ALA A 161 8.48 -0.48 -1.23
N ASN A 162 8.53 -1.48 -2.12
CA ASN A 162 7.47 -2.47 -2.25
C ASN A 162 7.60 -3.55 -1.16
N LEU A 163 6.54 -4.34 -0.97
CA LEU A 163 6.54 -5.46 -0.02
C LEU A 163 7.15 -6.70 -0.65
N SER A 164 8.46 -6.75 -0.78
CA SER A 164 9.17 -7.92 -1.29
C SER A 164 10.54 -8.08 -0.64
N ARG A 165 11.06 -9.30 -0.67
CA ARG A 165 12.33 -9.70 -0.07
C ARG A 165 13.49 -8.80 -0.44
N ASP A 166 13.54 -8.33 -1.68
CA ASP A 166 14.57 -7.38 -2.12
C ASP A 166 14.55 -6.10 -1.29
N TYR A 167 13.37 -5.55 -1.02
CA TYR A 167 13.18 -4.36 -0.22
C TYR A 167 13.28 -4.62 1.29
N PHE A 168 13.21 -5.87 1.72
CA PHE A 168 13.37 -6.24 3.13
C PHE A 168 14.81 -6.55 3.52
N ILE A 169 15.68 -6.81 2.53
CA ILE A 169 17.05 -7.28 2.78
C ILE A 169 18.12 -6.41 2.09
N ARG A 170 17.92 -6.09 0.81
CA ARG A 170 18.99 -5.58 -0.06
C ARG A 170 18.83 -4.13 -0.50
N ARG A 171 17.60 -3.67 -0.71
CA ARG A 171 17.33 -2.32 -1.22
C ARG A 171 17.04 -1.38 -0.08
N MET A 172 17.88 -0.37 0.07
CA MET A 172 17.60 0.74 0.98
C MET A 172 16.60 1.70 0.34
N ASP A 173 15.70 2.21 1.17
CA ASP A 173 14.72 3.21 0.80
C ASP A 173 14.51 4.17 1.97
N ARG A 174 13.64 5.16 1.79
CA ARG A 174 13.15 5.98 2.90
C ARG A 174 11.97 5.28 3.54
N TYR A 175 11.98 5.18 4.84
CA TYR A 175 10.88 4.64 5.61
C TYR A 175 10.52 5.66 6.69
N MET A 176 9.40 6.30 6.54
CA MET A 176 8.90 7.28 7.48
C MET A 176 7.62 6.76 8.12
N LEU A 177 7.65 6.52 9.41
CA LEU A 177 6.48 6.19 10.20
C LEU A 177 5.94 7.48 10.83
N ILE A 178 4.67 7.75 10.61
CA ILE A 178 3.88 8.77 11.31
C ILE A 178 2.97 8.02 12.28
N GLN A 179 3.13 8.29 13.58
CA GLN A 179 2.43 7.57 14.64
C GLN A 179 1.26 8.38 15.19
N ASN A 180 0.18 7.67 15.52
CA ASN A 180 -0.99 8.21 16.22
C ASN A 180 -1.57 9.47 15.57
N HIS A 181 -1.62 9.49 14.24
CA HIS A 181 -2.11 10.65 13.50
C HIS A 181 -3.37 10.30 12.67
N GLU A 182 -4.52 10.34 13.34
CA GLU A 182 -5.79 9.92 12.79
C GLU A 182 -6.14 10.62 11.46
N SER A 183 -5.95 11.94 11.37
CA SER A 183 -6.32 12.71 10.18
C SER A 183 -5.54 12.29 8.93
N ILE A 184 -4.21 12.08 9.05
CA ILE A 184 -3.38 11.57 7.95
C ILE A 184 -3.79 10.13 7.59
N ALA A 185 -4.00 9.27 8.59
CA ALA A 185 -4.42 7.90 8.36
C ALA A 185 -5.78 7.84 7.66
N ASN A 186 -6.75 8.66 8.08
CA ASN A 186 -8.07 8.77 7.45
C ASN A 186 -7.97 9.29 6.01
N TYR A 187 -7.16 10.32 5.77
CA TYR A 187 -6.95 10.86 4.44
C TYR A 187 -6.36 9.82 3.48
N LEU A 188 -5.27 9.16 3.87
CA LEU A 188 -4.60 8.17 3.03
C LEU A 188 -5.46 6.91 2.82
N HIS A 189 -6.18 6.48 3.85
CA HIS A 189 -7.15 5.38 3.72
C HIS A 189 -8.26 5.76 2.73
N SER A 190 -8.84 6.96 2.85
CA SER A 190 -9.88 7.45 1.94
C SER A 190 -9.39 7.54 0.50
N LEU A 191 -8.14 7.96 0.29
CA LEU A 191 -7.51 7.98 -1.03
C LEU A 191 -7.38 6.57 -1.62
N ILE A 192 -6.95 5.59 -0.82
CA ILE A 192 -6.87 4.18 -1.24
C ILE A 192 -8.27 3.65 -1.59
N LEU A 193 -9.27 3.92 -0.75
CA LEU A 193 -10.65 3.51 -1.00
C LEU A 193 -11.22 4.16 -2.28
N LEU A 194 -10.91 5.44 -2.52
CA LEU A 194 -11.32 6.12 -3.75
C LEU A 194 -10.76 5.43 -4.99
N ILE A 195 -9.46 5.11 -5.01
CA ILE A 195 -8.83 4.42 -6.14
C ILE A 195 -9.38 2.99 -6.27
N SER A 196 -9.67 2.33 -5.15
CA SER A 196 -10.26 0.99 -5.11
C SER A 196 -11.61 0.91 -5.82
N ARG A 197 -12.40 1.99 -5.85
CA ARG A 197 -13.67 2.04 -6.59
C ARG A 197 -13.50 1.93 -8.10
N PHE A 198 -12.33 2.23 -8.62
CA PHE A 198 -11.98 2.14 -10.04
C PHE A 198 -11.12 0.89 -10.35
N SER A 199 -10.99 -0.01 -9.38
CA SER A 199 -10.17 -1.22 -9.42
C SER A 199 -11.04 -2.48 -9.49
N TYR A 200 -10.44 -3.59 -9.94
CA TYR A 200 -11.07 -4.91 -9.98
C TYR A 200 -10.92 -5.60 -8.63
#